data_8b1d1488bcdf88b638a5d59789493a3c
#
_entry.id   8b1d1488bcdf88b638a5d59789493a3c
#
_cell.length_a   1.000
_cell.length_b   1.000
_cell.length_c   1.000
_cell.angle_alpha   90.00
_cell.angle_beta   90.00
_cell.angle_gamma   90.00
#
_symmetry.space_group_name_H-M   'P 1'
#
loop_
_entity.id
_entity.type
_entity.pdbx_description
1 polymer ?
#
loop_
_entity_poly.entity_id
_entity_poly.type
_entity_poly.pdbx_seq_one_letter_code
_entity_poly.pdbx_strand_id
1 'polypeptide(L)'
;YLENRCQPFAKQDDKTLILATNIDKKLIDFLLSEYQKDQIKIVLTTPRDLKLFSQRIYKKSDTNNASELLHDRDPKLSAKKVFSFKLKIFLLSLIGTLITCGYKYPAETSFCFAFFCTCVFLINSSFRVWLFVVAIYLKIKNRYKKEIPILRQKNLPTYSILVPIFKETEVLKKLIKNISALKYPKKKLDVKLIFEEDDVETIALAKKLNPPHFFEFIIVPKSYPQTKPKACNYALPFCRGEYVCIYDAEDKPETDQLLKAVAKFRSLPDDYVCLQASLNYYNQGYNYLTRLFSLEYAQWFDWFLPGLNK
;
A
#
# COMPACT_ATOMS: atom_id res chain seq x y z
N TYR A 1 -9.35 1.95 -24.23
CA TYR A 1 -8.13 2.45 -24.88
C TYR A 1 -6.86 2.00 -24.16
N LEU A 2 -6.77 2.17 -22.84
CA LEU A 2 -5.57 1.78 -22.07
C LEU A 2 -5.28 0.27 -22.15
N GLU A 3 -6.29 -0.57 -22.13
CA GLU A 3 -6.14 -2.02 -22.32
C GLU A 3 -5.51 -2.36 -23.66
N ASN A 4 -5.82 -1.59 -24.70
CA ASN A 4 -5.23 -1.71 -26.03
C ASN A 4 -3.95 -0.89 -26.21
N ARG A 5 -3.37 -0.35 -25.11
CA ARG A 5 -2.13 0.44 -25.11
C ARG A 5 -2.16 1.63 -26.05
N CYS A 6 -3.31 2.29 -26.18
CA CYS A 6 -3.50 3.49 -26.99
C CYS A 6 -4.38 4.51 -26.28
N GLN A 7 -4.36 5.77 -26.76
CA GLN A 7 -5.13 6.88 -26.22
C GLN A 7 -5.35 7.96 -27.27
N PRO A 8 -6.58 8.42 -27.55
CA PRO A 8 -6.82 9.62 -28.33
C PRO A 8 -6.32 10.85 -27.55
N PHE A 9 -5.66 11.80 -28.23
CA PHE A 9 -5.09 12.96 -27.54
C PHE A 9 -5.35 14.33 -28.18
N ALA A 10 -5.63 14.39 -29.48
CA ALA A 10 -5.90 15.65 -30.15
C ALA A 10 -6.65 15.42 -31.46
N LYS A 11 -7.17 16.49 -32.07
CA LYS A 11 -7.61 16.53 -33.47
C LYS A 11 -6.69 17.41 -34.27
N GLN A 12 -6.28 16.96 -35.42
CA GLN A 12 -5.47 17.70 -36.38
C GLN A 12 -5.98 17.44 -37.80
N ASP A 13 -6.28 18.49 -38.56
CA ASP A 13 -6.77 18.35 -39.95
C ASP A 13 -7.94 17.37 -40.09
N ASP A 14 -8.97 17.49 -39.20
CA ASP A 14 -10.14 16.62 -39.08
C ASP A 14 -9.82 15.16 -38.70
N LYS A 15 -8.56 14.82 -38.41
CA LYS A 15 -8.17 13.49 -37.93
C LYS A 15 -7.96 13.45 -36.44
N THR A 16 -8.42 12.39 -35.83
CA THR A 16 -8.12 12.13 -34.41
C THR A 16 -6.72 11.52 -34.29
N LEU A 17 -5.84 12.20 -33.58
CA LEU A 17 -4.51 11.68 -33.26
C LEU A 17 -4.60 10.69 -32.11
N ILE A 18 -4.08 9.49 -32.32
CA ILE A 18 -4.09 8.43 -31.31
C ILE A 18 -2.65 8.09 -30.94
N LEU A 19 -2.31 8.26 -29.65
CA LEU A 19 -1.05 7.79 -29.10
C LEU A 19 -1.12 6.28 -28.91
N ALA A 20 -0.15 5.54 -29.42
CA ALA A 20 -0.05 4.10 -29.25
C ALA A 20 1.40 3.69 -28.90
N THR A 21 1.56 2.64 -28.10
CA THR A 21 2.88 2.12 -27.73
C THR A 21 3.37 1.01 -28.67
N ASN A 22 2.45 0.42 -29.41
CA ASN A 22 2.72 -0.60 -30.43
C ASN A 22 1.59 -0.56 -31.46
N ILE A 23 1.87 -0.95 -32.68
CA ILE A 23 0.87 -1.10 -33.77
C ILE A 23 0.82 -2.58 -34.13
N ASP A 24 -0.15 -3.27 -33.55
CA ASP A 24 -0.43 -4.66 -33.85
C ASP A 24 -1.85 -4.81 -34.45
N LYS A 25 -2.16 -6.01 -34.94
CA LYS A 25 -3.46 -6.29 -35.55
C LYS A 25 -4.62 -6.03 -34.58
N LYS A 26 -4.47 -6.37 -33.30
CA LYS A 26 -5.50 -6.17 -32.28
C LYS A 26 -5.83 -4.67 -32.08
N LEU A 27 -4.81 -3.82 -32.08
CA LEU A 27 -5.01 -2.37 -32.00
C LEU A 27 -5.72 -1.84 -33.25
N ILE A 28 -5.29 -2.28 -34.44
CA ILE A 28 -5.91 -1.84 -35.71
C ILE A 28 -7.39 -2.26 -35.76
N ASP A 29 -7.71 -3.50 -35.43
CA ASP A 29 -9.07 -4.01 -35.39
C ASP A 29 -9.94 -3.21 -34.39
N PHE A 30 -9.42 -2.92 -33.20
CA PHE A 30 -10.07 -2.07 -32.20
C PHE A 30 -10.32 -0.64 -32.71
N LEU A 31 -9.31 0.01 -33.33
CA LEU A 31 -9.46 1.37 -33.82
C LEU A 31 -10.44 1.46 -35.00
N LEU A 32 -10.48 0.46 -35.87
CA LEU A 32 -11.42 0.39 -36.99
C LEU A 32 -12.86 0.11 -36.53
N SER A 33 -13.07 -0.47 -35.34
CA SER A 33 -14.40 -0.60 -34.75
C SER A 33 -14.94 0.72 -34.19
N GLU A 34 -14.07 1.65 -33.81
CA GLU A 34 -14.44 2.93 -33.19
C GLU A 34 -14.40 4.12 -34.19
N TYR A 35 -13.54 4.05 -35.22
CA TYR A 35 -13.27 5.15 -36.14
C TYR A 35 -13.19 4.66 -37.60
N GLN A 36 -13.54 5.55 -38.55
CA GLN A 36 -13.23 5.30 -39.95
C GLN A 36 -11.73 5.49 -40.20
N LYS A 37 -11.15 4.70 -41.10
CA LYS A 37 -9.70 4.66 -41.38
C LYS A 37 -9.10 6.04 -41.67
N ASP A 38 -9.84 6.87 -42.42
CA ASP A 38 -9.38 8.20 -42.83
C ASP A 38 -9.47 9.27 -41.73
N GLN A 39 -10.15 8.94 -40.61
CA GLN A 39 -10.36 9.85 -39.50
C GLN A 39 -9.31 9.72 -38.37
N ILE A 40 -8.37 8.81 -38.51
CA ILE A 40 -7.36 8.56 -37.49
C ILE A 40 -5.93 8.74 -38.00
N LYS A 41 -5.05 9.21 -37.13
CA LYS A 41 -3.60 9.25 -37.32
C LYS A 41 -2.93 8.67 -36.06
N ILE A 42 -2.20 7.58 -36.21
CA ILE A 42 -1.53 6.92 -35.11
C ILE A 42 -0.15 7.52 -34.93
N VAL A 43 0.19 7.89 -33.67
CA VAL A 43 1.49 8.41 -33.27
C VAL A 43 2.10 7.44 -32.26
N LEU A 44 3.28 6.91 -32.56
CA LEU A 44 4.00 6.04 -31.66
C LEU A 44 4.56 6.83 -30.48
N THR A 45 4.40 6.29 -29.29
CA THR A 45 4.88 6.88 -28.05
C THR A 45 5.42 5.80 -27.11
N THR A 46 6.10 6.23 -26.05
CA THR A 46 6.55 5.29 -25.03
C THR A 46 5.40 4.90 -24.08
N PRO A 47 5.40 3.69 -23.46
CA PRO A 47 4.43 3.34 -22.44
C PRO A 47 4.38 4.34 -21.28
N ARG A 48 5.52 4.97 -20.98
CA ARG A 48 5.63 6.00 -19.94
C ARG A 48 4.86 7.26 -20.33
N ASP A 49 5.09 7.77 -21.53
CA ASP A 49 4.45 9.00 -21.99
C ASP A 49 2.95 8.82 -22.17
N LEU A 50 2.52 7.63 -22.65
CA LEU A 50 1.11 7.28 -22.73
C LEU A 50 0.44 7.33 -21.33
N LYS A 51 1.09 6.78 -20.32
CA LYS A 51 0.61 6.82 -18.93
C LYS A 51 0.55 8.25 -18.38
N LEU A 52 1.61 9.04 -18.55
CA LEU A 52 1.65 10.44 -18.11
C LEU A 52 0.57 11.29 -18.79
N PHE A 53 0.29 11.02 -20.05
CA PHE A 53 -0.78 11.67 -20.77
C PHE A 53 -2.16 11.26 -20.25
N SER A 54 -2.38 9.98 -20.03
CA SER A 54 -3.62 9.44 -19.43
C SER A 54 -3.89 10.06 -18.05
N GLN A 55 -2.87 10.24 -17.20
CA GLN A 55 -3.01 10.93 -15.91
C GLN A 55 -3.59 12.35 -16.06
N ARG A 56 -3.21 13.10 -17.11
CA ARG A 56 -3.74 14.44 -17.32
C ARG A 56 -5.21 14.44 -17.71
N ILE A 57 -5.62 13.49 -18.54
CA ILE A 57 -7.00 13.40 -19.04
C ILE A 57 -7.94 12.85 -17.97
N TYR A 58 -7.55 11.75 -17.33
CA TYR A 58 -8.39 11.03 -16.37
C TYR A 58 -8.17 11.49 -14.92
N LYS A 59 -7.46 12.59 -14.70
CA LYS A 59 -7.11 13.17 -13.40
C LYS A 59 -8.23 13.06 -12.37
N LYS A 60 -9.45 13.49 -12.74
CA LYS A 60 -10.61 13.50 -11.85
C LYS A 60 -11.19 12.10 -11.62
N SER A 61 -11.28 11.30 -12.67
CA SER A 61 -11.76 9.91 -12.59
C SER A 61 -10.81 9.03 -11.77
N ASP A 62 -9.51 9.10 -12.05
CA ASP A 62 -8.50 8.32 -11.35
C ASP A 62 -8.41 8.67 -9.86
N THR A 63 -8.61 9.95 -9.53
CA THR A 63 -8.66 10.40 -8.14
C THR A 63 -9.87 9.87 -7.39
N ASN A 64 -11.06 9.88 -8.03
CA ASN A 64 -12.27 9.29 -7.45
C ASN A 64 -12.11 7.78 -7.30
N ASN A 65 -11.59 7.09 -8.32
CA ASN A 65 -11.33 5.66 -8.26
C ASN A 65 -10.36 5.29 -7.12
N ALA A 66 -9.33 6.09 -6.88
CA ALA A 66 -8.38 5.86 -5.78
C ALA A 66 -9.05 5.86 -4.39
N SER A 67 -10.15 6.58 -4.23
CA SER A 67 -10.90 6.69 -2.96
C SER A 67 -12.11 5.76 -2.88
N GLU A 68 -12.80 5.54 -4.01
CA GLU A 68 -14.15 4.97 -4.02
C GLU A 68 -14.24 3.59 -4.67
N LEU A 69 -13.31 3.23 -5.58
CA LEU A 69 -13.40 2.03 -6.43
C LEU A 69 -13.71 0.76 -5.64
N LEU A 70 -13.06 0.55 -4.49
CA LEU A 70 -13.31 -0.64 -3.67
C LEU A 70 -14.74 -0.64 -3.10
N HIS A 71 -15.21 0.54 -2.66
CA HIS A 71 -16.55 0.67 -2.12
C HIS A 71 -17.63 0.47 -3.18
N ASP A 72 -17.41 0.99 -4.39
CA ASP A 72 -18.37 0.89 -5.50
C ASP A 72 -18.40 -0.52 -6.07
N ARG A 73 -17.23 -1.19 -6.17
CA ARG A 73 -17.12 -2.55 -6.68
C ARG A 73 -17.59 -3.61 -5.68
N ASP A 74 -17.17 -3.50 -4.43
CA ASP A 74 -17.55 -4.42 -3.35
C ASP A 74 -17.67 -3.68 -2.00
N PRO A 75 -18.87 -3.16 -1.68
CA PRO A 75 -19.13 -2.44 -0.44
C PRO A 75 -18.83 -3.24 0.83
N LYS A 76 -18.88 -4.59 0.76
CA LYS A 76 -18.65 -5.46 1.92
C LYS A 76 -17.17 -5.52 2.31
N LEU A 77 -16.28 -5.34 1.35
CA LEU A 77 -14.82 -5.31 1.59
C LEU A 77 -14.30 -3.92 1.95
N SER A 78 -15.15 -2.88 1.85
CA SER A 78 -14.78 -1.50 2.13
C SER A 78 -15.09 -1.09 3.57
N ALA A 79 -14.11 -0.51 4.25
CA ALA A 79 -14.27 0.08 5.57
C ALA A 79 -14.95 1.46 5.58
N LYS A 80 -15.41 1.98 4.43
CA LYS A 80 -16.03 3.31 4.32
C LYS A 80 -17.30 3.47 5.15
N LYS A 81 -18.09 2.39 5.28
CA LYS A 81 -19.30 2.36 6.13
C LYS A 81 -19.11 1.36 7.27
N VAL A 82 -18.48 1.82 8.35
CA VAL A 82 -18.19 0.97 9.52
C VAL A 82 -19.47 0.65 10.31
N PHE A 83 -20.37 1.63 10.48
CA PHE A 83 -21.57 1.44 11.28
C PHE A 83 -22.81 1.33 10.41
N SER A 84 -23.42 0.14 10.38
CA SER A 84 -24.74 -0.03 9.80
C SER A 84 -25.81 0.74 10.63
N PHE A 85 -26.92 1.11 9.99
CA PHE A 85 -28.02 1.78 10.69
C PHE A 85 -28.54 0.94 11.88
N LYS A 86 -28.63 -0.38 11.71
CA LYS A 86 -29.03 -1.30 12.79
C LYS A 86 -28.06 -1.26 13.97
N LEU A 87 -26.75 -1.24 13.71
CA LEU A 87 -25.73 -1.14 14.77
C LEU A 87 -25.81 0.20 15.50
N LYS A 88 -26.06 1.32 14.79
CA LYS A 88 -26.25 2.63 15.43
C LYS A 88 -27.45 2.64 16.38
N ILE A 89 -28.60 2.08 15.97
CA ILE A 89 -29.78 1.95 16.85
C ILE A 89 -29.46 1.07 18.05
N PHE A 90 -28.82 -0.07 17.83
CA PHE A 90 -28.41 -0.98 18.93
C PHE A 90 -27.51 -0.25 19.95
N LEU A 91 -26.48 0.46 19.49
CA LEU A 91 -25.59 1.21 20.37
C LEU A 91 -26.31 2.32 21.13
N LEU A 92 -27.19 3.06 20.47
CA LEU A 92 -28.02 4.09 21.13
C LEU A 92 -28.95 3.49 22.18
N SER A 93 -29.60 2.37 21.90
CA SER A 93 -30.46 1.70 22.87
C SER A 93 -29.65 1.14 24.06
N LEU A 94 -28.46 0.59 23.81
CA LEU A 94 -27.54 0.12 24.86
C LEU A 94 -27.11 1.26 25.78
N ILE A 95 -26.71 2.40 25.20
CA ILE A 95 -26.32 3.59 25.96
C ILE A 95 -27.54 4.10 26.80
N GLY A 96 -28.71 4.20 26.19
CA GLY A 96 -29.93 4.60 26.91
C GLY A 96 -30.28 3.66 28.09
N THR A 97 -30.14 2.35 27.88
CA THR A 97 -30.32 1.35 28.94
C THR A 97 -29.33 1.55 30.06
N LEU A 98 -28.04 1.70 29.74
CA LEU A 98 -26.98 1.92 30.73
C LEU A 98 -27.20 3.20 31.55
N ILE A 99 -27.64 4.30 30.92
CA ILE A 99 -27.96 5.54 31.63
C ILE A 99 -29.16 5.32 32.56
N THR A 100 -30.21 4.69 32.09
CA THR A 100 -31.42 4.43 32.91
C THR A 100 -31.12 3.50 34.10
N CYS A 101 -30.37 2.43 33.88
CA CYS A 101 -29.95 1.52 34.94
C CYS A 101 -29.02 2.24 35.94
N GLY A 102 -28.06 3.02 35.45
CA GLY A 102 -27.14 3.78 36.28
C GLY A 102 -27.81 4.81 37.17
N TYR A 103 -28.92 5.40 36.67
CA TYR A 103 -29.75 6.30 37.49
C TYR A 103 -30.61 5.57 38.54
N LYS A 104 -31.21 4.43 38.19
CA LYS A 104 -32.08 3.68 39.10
C LYS A 104 -31.32 2.78 40.07
N TYR A 105 -30.26 2.17 39.62
CA TYR A 105 -29.47 1.12 40.34
C TYR A 105 -27.96 1.40 40.22
N PRO A 106 -27.43 2.50 40.81
CA PRO A 106 -26.08 2.92 40.56
C PRO A 106 -25.01 1.93 41.01
N ALA A 107 -25.20 1.29 42.19
CA ALA A 107 -24.24 0.34 42.75
C ALA A 107 -24.14 -0.93 41.90
N GLU A 108 -25.31 -1.51 41.55
CA GLU A 108 -25.41 -2.73 40.78
C GLU A 108 -24.88 -2.52 39.34
N THR A 109 -25.24 -1.39 38.74
CA THR A 109 -24.77 -1.05 37.39
C THR A 109 -23.25 -0.88 37.38
N SER A 110 -22.68 -0.19 38.36
CA SER A 110 -21.23 -0.01 38.47
C SER A 110 -20.52 -1.36 38.68
N PHE A 111 -21.06 -2.24 39.53
CA PHE A 111 -20.52 -3.56 39.75
C PHE A 111 -20.56 -4.42 38.47
N CYS A 112 -21.72 -4.48 37.80
CA CYS A 112 -21.86 -5.23 36.54
C CYS A 112 -20.92 -4.70 35.46
N PHE A 113 -20.79 -3.38 35.33
CA PHE A 113 -19.85 -2.76 34.37
C PHE A 113 -18.40 -3.09 34.69
N ALA A 114 -17.97 -2.95 35.95
CA ALA A 114 -16.63 -3.30 36.38
C ALA A 114 -16.33 -4.80 36.15
N PHE A 115 -17.29 -5.70 36.50
CA PHE A 115 -17.19 -7.11 36.25
C PHE A 115 -17.04 -7.43 34.77
N PHE A 116 -17.87 -6.82 33.90
CA PHE A 116 -17.77 -6.97 32.45
C PHE A 116 -16.39 -6.51 31.93
N CYS A 117 -15.92 -5.33 32.33
CA CYS A 117 -14.61 -4.81 31.94
C CYS A 117 -13.47 -5.77 32.39
N THR A 118 -13.56 -6.32 33.60
CA THR A 118 -12.60 -7.29 34.13
C THR A 118 -12.60 -8.57 33.29
N CYS A 119 -13.77 -9.11 32.95
CA CYS A 119 -13.87 -10.29 32.09
C CYS A 119 -13.26 -10.04 30.70
N VAL A 120 -13.57 -8.89 30.05
CA VAL A 120 -12.98 -8.52 28.77
C VAL A 120 -11.46 -8.39 28.86
N PHE A 121 -10.97 -7.76 29.93
CA PHE A 121 -9.52 -7.63 30.17
C PHE A 121 -8.84 -9.00 30.34
N LEU A 122 -9.45 -9.90 31.15
CA LEU A 122 -8.89 -11.23 31.36
C LEU A 122 -8.89 -12.08 30.09
N ILE A 123 -9.96 -12.02 29.29
CA ILE A 123 -10.04 -12.73 28.01
C ILE A 123 -8.94 -12.21 27.06
N ASN A 124 -8.82 -10.89 26.93
CA ASN A 124 -7.81 -10.28 26.06
C ASN A 124 -6.37 -10.63 26.52
N SER A 125 -6.11 -10.55 27.82
CA SER A 125 -4.80 -10.89 28.40
C SER A 125 -4.46 -12.37 28.22
N SER A 126 -5.42 -13.25 28.46
CA SER A 126 -5.25 -14.71 28.27
C SER A 126 -5.00 -15.05 26.80
N PHE A 127 -5.72 -14.39 25.88
CA PHE A 127 -5.49 -14.55 24.44
C PHE A 127 -4.08 -14.09 24.02
N ARG A 128 -3.58 -12.98 24.56
CA ARG A 128 -2.20 -12.51 24.32
C ARG A 128 -1.16 -13.51 24.83
N VAL A 129 -1.36 -14.04 26.03
CA VAL A 129 -0.47 -15.06 26.60
C VAL A 129 -0.48 -16.32 25.73
N TRP A 130 -1.66 -16.75 25.28
CA TRP A 130 -1.79 -17.89 24.38
C TRP A 130 -1.03 -17.68 23.07
N LEU A 131 -1.17 -16.49 22.41
CA LEU A 131 -0.41 -16.15 21.19
C LEU A 131 1.09 -16.21 21.43
N PHE A 132 1.56 -15.72 22.57
CA PHE A 132 2.97 -15.76 22.94
C PHE A 132 3.49 -17.20 23.06
N VAL A 133 2.74 -18.08 23.71
CA VAL A 133 3.06 -19.50 23.82
C VAL A 133 3.11 -20.18 22.46
N VAL A 134 2.13 -19.88 21.59
CA VAL A 134 2.11 -20.38 20.20
C VAL A 134 3.34 -19.89 19.42
N ALA A 135 3.72 -18.63 19.58
CA ALA A 135 4.90 -18.08 18.91
C ALA A 135 6.21 -18.76 19.37
N ILE A 136 6.34 -19.02 20.69
CA ILE A 136 7.47 -19.80 21.23
C ILE A 136 7.51 -21.19 20.60
N TYR A 137 6.39 -21.90 20.61
CA TYR A 137 6.30 -23.23 20.00
C TYR A 137 6.72 -23.22 18.53
N LEU A 138 6.23 -22.24 17.75
CA LEU A 138 6.60 -22.08 16.34
C LEU A 138 8.09 -21.77 16.13
N LYS A 139 8.68 -20.92 16.99
CA LYS A 139 10.13 -20.62 16.93
C LYS A 139 10.96 -21.87 17.20
N ILE A 140 10.60 -22.66 18.22
CA ILE A 140 11.28 -23.90 18.52
C ILE A 140 11.15 -24.91 17.36
N LYS A 141 9.92 -25.11 16.87
CA LYS A 141 9.65 -26.03 15.75
C LYS A 141 10.35 -25.61 14.45
N ASN A 142 10.47 -24.31 14.17
CA ASN A 142 11.06 -23.79 12.95
C ASN A 142 12.58 -23.53 13.06
N ARG A 143 13.19 -23.75 14.24
CA ARG A 143 14.63 -23.55 14.48
C ARG A 143 15.53 -24.37 13.52
N TYR A 144 15.03 -25.49 13.01
CA TYR A 144 15.73 -26.36 12.08
C TYR A 144 15.28 -26.19 10.61
N LYS A 145 14.38 -25.26 10.29
CA LYS A 145 14.04 -25.01 8.90
C LYS A 145 15.21 -24.31 8.20
N LYS A 146 15.67 -24.92 7.10
CA LYS A 146 16.74 -24.39 6.26
C LYS A 146 16.46 -22.96 5.87
N GLU A 147 17.50 -22.13 5.87
CA GLU A 147 17.47 -20.79 5.29
C GLU A 147 16.91 -20.85 3.87
N ILE A 148 16.08 -19.89 3.55
CA ILE A 148 15.47 -19.80 2.23
C ILE A 148 16.59 -19.53 1.22
N PRO A 149 16.78 -20.36 0.17
CA PRO A 149 17.90 -20.21 -0.75
C PRO A 149 17.83 -18.85 -1.47
N ILE A 150 18.97 -18.17 -1.49
CA ILE A 150 19.10 -16.89 -2.21
C ILE A 150 18.90 -17.16 -3.70
N LEU A 151 17.92 -16.51 -4.29
CA LEU A 151 17.55 -16.68 -5.69
C LEU A 151 18.61 -16.10 -6.62
N ARG A 152 18.88 -16.81 -7.73
CA ARG A 152 19.75 -16.29 -8.80
C ARG A 152 19.12 -15.03 -9.41
N GLN A 153 19.89 -13.97 -9.60
CA GLN A 153 19.44 -12.66 -10.11
C GLN A 153 18.68 -12.72 -11.45
N LYS A 154 19.01 -13.71 -12.31
CA LYS A 154 18.43 -13.86 -13.65
C LYS A 154 16.90 -14.09 -13.61
N ASN A 155 16.39 -14.76 -12.59
CA ASN A 155 14.99 -15.17 -12.49
C ASN A 155 14.15 -14.29 -11.52
N LEU A 156 14.68 -13.14 -11.11
CA LEU A 156 13.94 -12.25 -10.22
C LEU A 156 12.82 -11.52 -11.01
N PRO A 157 11.63 -11.33 -10.43
CA PRO A 157 10.54 -10.55 -11.02
C PRO A 157 10.85 -9.05 -10.98
N THR A 158 10.07 -8.24 -11.68
CA THR A 158 10.05 -6.78 -11.45
C THR A 158 9.34 -6.50 -10.13
N TYR A 159 9.90 -5.62 -9.32
CA TYR A 159 9.36 -5.24 -8.02
C TYR A 159 9.01 -3.75 -8.01
N SER A 160 7.74 -3.42 -7.75
CA SER A 160 7.30 -2.04 -7.58
C SER A 160 7.37 -1.64 -6.11
N ILE A 161 7.90 -0.46 -5.85
CA ILE A 161 8.00 0.14 -4.52
C ILE A 161 7.20 1.44 -4.53
N LEU A 162 6.16 1.51 -3.70
CA LEU A 162 5.36 2.71 -3.50
C LEU A 162 5.86 3.45 -2.27
N VAL A 163 6.18 4.73 -2.42
CA VAL A 163 6.65 5.58 -1.33
C VAL A 163 5.83 6.86 -1.33
N PRO A 164 4.73 6.92 -0.58
CA PRO A 164 3.96 8.15 -0.39
C PRO A 164 4.73 9.11 0.50
N ILE A 165 4.88 10.36 0.04
CA ILE A 165 5.65 11.42 0.68
C ILE A 165 4.78 12.67 0.77
N PHE A 166 4.66 13.27 1.95
CA PHE A 166 3.91 14.50 2.14
C PHE A 166 4.58 15.41 3.16
N LYS A 167 5.13 16.54 2.69
CA LYS A 167 5.85 17.55 3.51
C LYS A 167 7.04 16.98 4.28
N GLU A 168 7.80 16.08 3.68
CA GLU A 168 8.90 15.35 4.30
C GLU A 168 10.23 15.61 3.58
N THR A 169 10.62 16.88 3.48
CA THR A 169 11.85 17.32 2.80
C THR A 169 13.12 16.78 3.46
N GLU A 170 13.15 16.70 4.81
CA GLU A 170 14.34 16.30 5.57
C GLU A 170 14.77 14.85 5.33
N VAL A 171 13.81 13.95 5.15
CA VAL A 171 14.09 12.51 5.02
C VAL A 171 14.33 12.06 3.58
N LEU A 172 13.92 12.87 2.59
CA LEU A 172 13.91 12.49 1.16
C LEU A 172 15.27 12.03 0.63
N LYS A 173 16.36 12.75 0.97
CA LYS A 173 17.71 12.38 0.55
C LYS A 173 18.15 11.03 1.12
N LYS A 174 17.80 10.78 2.40
CA LYS A 174 18.12 9.52 3.09
C LYS A 174 17.30 8.37 2.51
N LEU A 175 16.03 8.59 2.23
CA LEU A 175 15.12 7.64 1.58
C LEU A 175 15.68 7.17 0.22
N ILE A 176 16.02 8.10 -0.69
CA ILE A 176 16.60 7.77 -2.00
C ILE A 176 17.87 6.94 -1.84
N LYS A 177 18.73 7.30 -0.89
CA LYS A 177 19.95 6.53 -0.56
C LYS A 177 19.62 5.11 -0.09
N ASN A 178 18.68 4.95 0.84
CA ASN A 178 18.29 3.67 1.42
C ASN A 178 17.72 2.73 0.36
N ILE A 179 16.79 3.22 -0.48
CA ILE A 179 16.20 2.42 -1.56
C ILE A 179 17.25 2.09 -2.63
N SER A 180 18.15 3.02 -2.94
CA SER A 180 19.24 2.77 -3.89
C SER A 180 20.25 1.72 -3.39
N ALA A 181 20.34 1.51 -2.08
CA ALA A 181 21.22 0.51 -1.47
C ALA A 181 20.63 -0.91 -1.50
N LEU A 182 19.36 -1.10 -1.89
CA LEU A 182 18.76 -2.43 -2.00
C LEU A 182 19.54 -3.32 -2.97
N LYS A 183 19.86 -4.52 -2.55
CA LYS A 183 20.56 -5.57 -3.33
C LYS A 183 19.59 -6.26 -4.29
N TYR A 184 18.97 -5.46 -5.18
CA TYR A 184 18.07 -5.94 -6.21
C TYR A 184 18.47 -5.36 -7.57
N PRO A 185 18.35 -6.10 -8.70
CA PRO A 185 18.74 -5.59 -10.02
C PRO A 185 17.99 -4.29 -10.35
N LYS A 186 18.72 -3.19 -10.56
CA LYS A 186 18.12 -1.84 -10.75
C LYS A 186 17.16 -1.78 -11.95
N LYS A 187 17.42 -2.59 -13.00
CA LYS A 187 16.51 -2.73 -14.17
C LYS A 187 15.17 -3.40 -13.82
N LYS A 188 15.09 -4.08 -12.68
CA LYS A 188 13.88 -4.77 -12.17
C LYS A 188 13.27 -4.06 -10.97
N LEU A 189 13.77 -2.88 -10.60
CA LEU A 189 13.14 -1.99 -9.62
C LEU A 189 12.30 -0.94 -10.34
N ASP A 190 11.11 -0.72 -9.81
CA ASP A 190 10.13 0.25 -10.28
C ASP A 190 9.65 1.07 -9.09
N VAL A 191 10.38 2.14 -8.75
CA VAL A 191 10.12 2.94 -7.54
C VAL A 191 9.24 4.12 -7.87
N LYS A 192 8.09 4.24 -7.20
CA LYS A 192 7.16 5.35 -7.34
C LYS A 192 7.28 6.26 -6.11
N LEU A 193 7.89 7.43 -6.28
CA LEU A 193 7.81 8.51 -5.30
C LEU A 193 6.49 9.24 -5.52
N ILE A 194 5.59 9.17 -4.54
CA ILE A 194 4.21 9.63 -4.68
C ILE A 194 4.05 10.90 -3.87
N PHE A 195 3.74 12.00 -4.55
CA PHE A 195 3.59 13.32 -3.96
C PHE A 195 2.16 13.83 -4.12
N GLU A 196 1.62 14.53 -3.15
CA GLU A 196 0.39 15.31 -3.34
C GLU A 196 0.72 16.58 -4.14
N GLU A 197 -0.17 16.99 -5.04
CA GLU A 197 0.04 18.11 -5.99
C GLU A 197 0.35 19.45 -5.30
N ASP A 198 -0.16 19.65 -4.09
CA ASP A 198 0.04 20.86 -3.30
C ASP A 198 1.34 20.88 -2.48
N ASP A 199 2.13 19.80 -2.48
CA ASP A 199 3.44 19.74 -1.84
C ASP A 199 4.57 20.16 -2.80
N VAL A 200 4.52 21.42 -3.22
CA VAL A 200 5.44 21.98 -4.22
C VAL A 200 6.89 21.93 -3.76
N GLU A 201 7.13 22.13 -2.46
CA GLU A 201 8.48 22.19 -1.88
C GLU A 201 9.18 20.83 -1.98
N THR A 202 8.51 19.75 -1.52
CA THR A 202 9.07 18.40 -1.57
C THR A 202 9.27 17.93 -3.01
N ILE A 203 8.34 18.26 -3.92
CA ILE A 203 8.47 17.96 -5.36
C ILE A 203 9.69 18.66 -5.97
N ALA A 204 9.88 19.95 -5.65
CA ALA A 204 11.03 20.73 -6.17
C ALA A 204 12.36 20.14 -5.66
N LEU A 205 12.43 19.78 -4.39
CA LEU A 205 13.60 19.13 -3.80
C LEU A 205 13.86 17.76 -4.46
N ALA A 206 12.83 16.95 -4.66
CA ALA A 206 12.96 15.66 -5.33
C ALA A 206 13.56 15.79 -6.75
N LYS A 207 13.09 16.77 -7.52
CA LYS A 207 13.64 17.08 -8.85
C LYS A 207 15.10 17.53 -8.78
N LYS A 208 15.45 18.37 -7.79
CA LYS A 208 16.83 18.86 -7.59
C LYS A 208 17.78 17.73 -7.20
N LEU A 209 17.33 16.74 -6.42
CA LEU A 209 18.12 15.57 -6.01
C LEU A 209 18.42 14.62 -7.18
N ASN A 210 17.69 14.75 -8.29
CA ASN A 210 17.86 13.96 -9.52
C ASN A 210 18.10 12.46 -9.27
N PRO A 211 17.11 11.75 -8.68
CA PRO A 211 17.27 10.35 -8.32
C PRO A 211 17.52 9.47 -9.55
N PRO A 212 18.13 8.27 -9.40
CA PRO A 212 18.37 7.34 -10.48
C PRO A 212 17.12 7.01 -11.30
N HIS A 213 17.29 6.61 -12.57
CA HIS A 213 16.23 6.41 -13.58
C HIS A 213 15.13 5.40 -13.20
N PHE A 214 15.35 4.53 -12.22
CA PHE A 214 14.35 3.58 -11.72
C PHE A 214 13.39 4.20 -10.69
N PHE A 215 13.59 5.47 -10.32
CA PHE A 215 12.61 6.28 -9.59
C PHE A 215 11.72 7.04 -10.58
N GLU A 216 10.43 6.99 -10.34
CA GLU A 216 9.42 7.72 -11.10
C GLU A 216 8.56 8.56 -10.15
N PHE A 217 8.27 9.80 -10.53
CA PHE A 217 7.43 10.70 -9.73
C PHE A 217 5.98 10.55 -10.13
N ILE A 218 5.12 10.28 -9.18
CA ILE A 218 3.67 10.26 -9.34
C ILE A 218 3.09 11.44 -8.56
N ILE A 219 2.46 12.35 -9.26
CA ILE A 219 1.81 13.51 -8.66
C ILE A 219 0.32 13.22 -8.51
N VAL A 220 -0.13 13.07 -7.27
CA VAL A 220 -1.54 12.82 -6.95
C VAL A 220 -2.29 14.16 -6.96
N PRO A 221 -3.35 14.28 -7.75
CA PRO A 221 -4.13 15.51 -7.79
C PRO A 221 -4.75 15.84 -6.43
N LYS A 222 -4.79 17.13 -6.10
CA LYS A 222 -5.40 17.60 -4.86
C LYS A 222 -6.87 17.18 -4.79
N SER A 223 -7.21 16.38 -3.80
CA SER A 223 -8.56 15.90 -3.52
C SER A 223 -8.68 15.35 -2.11
N TYR A 224 -9.88 15.36 -1.55
CA TYR A 224 -10.13 14.82 -0.21
C TYR A 224 -10.71 13.40 -0.27
N PRO A 225 -10.38 12.54 0.71
CA PRO A 225 -9.40 12.77 1.77
C PRO A 225 -7.97 12.68 1.26
N GLN A 226 -7.05 13.53 1.77
CA GLN A 226 -5.60 13.40 1.54
C GLN A 226 -5.05 12.36 2.52
N THR A 227 -4.95 11.13 2.07
CA THR A 227 -4.50 10.00 2.89
C THR A 227 -3.50 9.15 2.14
N LYS A 228 -2.58 8.54 2.87
CA LYS A 228 -1.59 7.60 2.34
C LYS A 228 -2.22 6.45 1.52
N PRO A 229 -3.31 5.78 1.97
CA PRO A 229 -3.97 4.75 1.16
C PRO A 229 -4.48 5.28 -0.18
N LYS A 230 -5.09 6.49 -0.23
CA LYS A 230 -5.53 7.11 -1.49
C LYS A 230 -4.36 7.33 -2.44
N ALA A 231 -3.26 7.89 -1.93
CA ALA A 231 -2.06 8.14 -2.73
C ALA A 231 -1.48 6.85 -3.31
N CYS A 232 -1.38 5.78 -2.49
CA CYS A 232 -0.96 4.46 -2.95
C CYS A 232 -1.91 3.86 -3.99
N ASN A 233 -3.23 3.93 -3.79
CA ASN A 233 -4.23 3.45 -4.74
C ASN A 233 -4.15 4.21 -6.08
N TYR A 234 -3.92 5.53 -6.04
CA TYR A 234 -3.71 6.34 -7.24
C TYR A 234 -2.46 5.90 -8.02
N ALA A 235 -1.39 5.56 -7.29
CA ALA A 235 -0.12 5.15 -7.91
C ALA A 235 -0.12 3.69 -8.39
N LEU A 236 -0.94 2.83 -7.82
CA LEU A 236 -0.95 1.38 -8.10
C LEU A 236 -1.10 1.03 -9.59
N PRO A 237 -1.99 1.66 -10.40
CA PRO A 237 -2.11 1.38 -11.83
C PRO A 237 -0.84 1.68 -12.64
N PHE A 238 0.09 2.48 -12.10
CA PHE A 238 1.37 2.81 -12.74
C PHE A 238 2.51 1.85 -12.39
N CYS A 239 2.26 0.89 -11.49
CA CYS A 239 3.20 -0.15 -11.14
C CYS A 239 3.41 -1.13 -12.28
N ARG A 240 4.68 -1.55 -12.48
CA ARG A 240 5.06 -2.53 -13.50
C ARG A 240 5.50 -3.86 -12.89
N GLY A 241 5.60 -3.89 -11.54
CA GLY A 241 6.08 -5.04 -10.81
C GLY A 241 5.05 -6.15 -10.69
N GLU A 242 5.49 -7.37 -10.70
CA GLU A 242 4.73 -8.54 -10.31
C GLU A 242 4.44 -8.53 -8.80
N TYR A 243 5.37 -7.96 -8.04
CA TYR A 243 5.22 -7.71 -6.60
C TYR A 243 5.23 -6.21 -6.32
N VAL A 244 4.48 -5.82 -5.29
CA VAL A 244 4.40 -4.45 -4.80
C VAL A 244 4.73 -4.42 -3.31
N CYS A 245 5.51 -3.44 -2.86
CA CYS A 245 5.63 -3.10 -1.44
C CYS A 245 5.44 -1.60 -1.21
N ILE A 246 5.09 -1.24 0.01
CA ILE A 246 4.94 0.14 0.45
C ILE A 246 6.01 0.38 1.51
N TYR A 247 6.79 1.45 1.35
CA TYR A 247 7.70 1.97 2.38
C TYR A 247 7.25 3.35 2.82
N ASP A 248 7.45 3.64 4.09
CA ASP A 248 7.33 4.98 4.61
C ASP A 248 8.58 5.80 4.28
N ALA A 249 8.47 7.13 4.26
CA ALA A 249 9.58 7.97 3.84
C ALA A 249 10.78 7.88 4.81
N GLU A 250 10.54 7.58 6.08
CA GLU A 250 11.57 7.34 7.09
C GLU A 250 12.12 5.91 7.13
N ASP A 251 11.54 4.98 6.38
CA ASP A 251 11.95 3.59 6.43
C ASP A 251 13.40 3.35 5.96
N LYS A 252 14.04 2.40 6.64
CA LYS A 252 15.34 1.88 6.28
C LYS A 252 15.26 0.36 6.10
N PRO A 253 14.81 -0.10 4.93
CA PRO A 253 14.70 -1.54 4.68
C PRO A 253 16.07 -2.23 4.71
N GLU A 254 16.09 -3.51 5.11
CA GLU A 254 17.29 -4.34 4.93
C GLU A 254 17.63 -4.45 3.45
N THR A 255 18.92 -4.40 3.13
CA THR A 255 19.36 -4.36 1.72
C THR A 255 18.93 -5.58 0.90
N ASP A 256 18.70 -6.72 1.52
CA ASP A 256 18.28 -7.98 0.90
C ASP A 256 16.79 -8.32 1.13
N GLN A 257 16.00 -7.39 1.71
CA GLN A 257 14.60 -7.61 2.07
C GLN A 257 13.76 -8.09 0.87
N LEU A 258 13.90 -7.46 -0.30
CA LEU A 258 13.13 -7.85 -1.48
C LEU A 258 13.50 -9.26 -1.98
N LEU A 259 14.78 -9.65 -1.87
CA LEU A 259 15.22 -11.01 -2.21
C LEU A 259 14.59 -12.04 -1.26
N LYS A 260 14.60 -11.74 0.03
CA LYS A 260 13.95 -12.58 1.06
C LYS A 260 12.44 -12.70 0.81
N ALA A 261 11.77 -11.60 0.47
CA ALA A 261 10.34 -11.58 0.17
C ALA A 261 9.99 -12.45 -1.03
N VAL A 262 10.71 -12.29 -2.17
CA VAL A 262 10.49 -13.11 -3.38
C VAL A 262 10.76 -14.58 -3.10
N ALA A 263 11.85 -14.90 -2.39
CA ALA A 263 12.16 -16.27 -2.03
C ALA A 263 11.09 -16.89 -1.12
N LYS A 264 10.53 -16.08 -0.20
CA LYS A 264 9.45 -16.52 0.70
C LYS A 264 8.15 -16.77 -0.08
N PHE A 265 7.71 -15.84 -0.94
CA PHE A 265 6.53 -16.05 -1.79
C PHE A 265 6.64 -17.33 -2.61
N ARG A 266 7.79 -17.58 -3.23
CA ARG A 266 8.01 -18.81 -4.03
C ARG A 266 8.04 -20.10 -3.22
N SER A 267 8.22 -20.01 -1.90
CA SER A 267 8.19 -21.16 -0.98
C SER A 267 6.83 -21.44 -0.37
N LEU A 268 5.86 -20.56 -0.60
CA LEU A 268 4.51 -20.63 -0.07
C LEU A 268 3.52 -21.08 -1.17
N PRO A 269 2.37 -21.66 -0.80
CA PRO A 269 1.25 -21.89 -1.72
C PRO A 269 0.76 -20.58 -2.38
N ASP A 270 0.11 -20.69 -3.54
CA ASP A 270 -0.33 -19.55 -4.35
C ASP A 270 -1.44 -18.70 -3.72
N ASP A 271 -2.10 -19.19 -2.68
CA ASP A 271 -3.11 -18.48 -1.89
C ASP A 271 -2.51 -17.44 -0.92
N TYR A 272 -1.18 -17.45 -0.74
CA TYR A 272 -0.48 -16.42 0.03
C TYR A 272 -0.23 -15.17 -0.83
N VAL A 273 -1.07 -14.16 -0.64
CA VAL A 273 -1.03 -12.90 -1.42
C VAL A 273 -0.29 -11.75 -0.75
N CYS A 274 0.04 -11.88 0.55
CA CYS A 274 0.69 -10.83 1.32
C CYS A 274 1.73 -11.40 2.30
N LEU A 275 2.85 -10.70 2.43
CA LEU A 275 3.85 -10.93 3.47
C LEU A 275 4.00 -9.68 4.32
N GLN A 276 3.86 -9.84 5.64
CA GLN A 276 4.17 -8.78 6.59
C GLN A 276 5.64 -8.85 6.97
N ALA A 277 6.39 -7.78 6.69
CA ALA A 277 7.76 -7.65 7.18
C ALA A 277 7.78 -7.31 8.67
N SER A 278 8.79 -7.80 9.38
CA SER A 278 9.08 -7.36 10.75
C SER A 278 9.57 -5.91 10.72
N LEU A 279 9.01 -5.07 11.59
CA LEU A 279 9.42 -3.68 11.76
C LEU A 279 10.00 -3.48 13.15
N ASN A 280 11.11 -2.73 13.23
CA ASN A 280 11.68 -2.30 14.49
C ASN A 280 12.42 -0.97 14.33
N TYR A 281 12.72 -0.31 15.43
CA TYR A 281 13.43 0.97 15.45
C TYR A 281 14.93 0.78 15.33
N TYR A 282 15.57 1.48 14.38
CA TYR A 282 17.04 1.46 14.21
C TYR A 282 17.78 2.31 15.26
N ASN A 283 17.07 3.20 15.98
CA ASN A 283 17.60 4.09 16.99
C ASN A 283 17.34 3.63 18.44
N GLN A 284 17.09 2.32 18.65
CA GLN A 284 16.77 1.73 19.95
C GLN A 284 17.78 2.07 21.08
N GLY A 285 19.03 2.37 20.74
CA GLY A 285 20.08 2.72 21.70
C GLY A 285 20.10 4.19 22.14
N TYR A 286 19.24 5.05 21.57
CA TYR A 286 19.34 6.50 21.75
C TYR A 286 18.92 6.95 23.16
N ASN A 287 17.79 6.49 23.69
CA ASN A 287 17.30 6.79 25.03
C ASN A 287 16.38 5.70 25.57
N TYR A 288 15.87 5.88 26.80
CA TYR A 288 14.95 4.94 27.45
C TYR A 288 13.64 4.76 26.66
N LEU A 289 13.07 5.84 26.15
CA LEU A 289 11.80 5.80 25.40
C LEU A 289 11.91 5.02 24.11
N THR A 290 13.02 5.22 23.35
CA THR A 290 13.25 4.46 22.10
C THR A 290 13.46 2.97 22.36
N ARG A 291 14.01 2.60 23.54
CA ARG A 291 14.10 1.19 23.97
C ARG A 291 12.74 0.59 24.26
N LEU A 292 11.85 1.33 24.93
CA LEU A 292 10.48 0.87 25.21
C LEU A 292 9.69 0.65 23.90
N PHE A 293 9.74 1.59 22.97
CA PHE A 293 9.12 1.42 21.66
C PHE A 293 9.70 0.23 20.89
N SER A 294 11.01 0.00 20.94
CA SER A 294 11.64 -1.15 20.31
C SER A 294 11.17 -2.48 20.91
N LEU A 295 10.96 -2.53 22.24
CA LEU A 295 10.40 -3.71 22.92
C LEU A 295 8.95 -3.95 22.52
N GLU A 296 8.13 -2.89 22.44
CA GLU A 296 6.73 -2.98 22.01
C GLU A 296 6.63 -3.53 20.58
N TYR A 297 7.44 -3.01 19.65
CA TYR A 297 7.49 -3.48 18.26
C TYR A 297 8.00 -4.91 18.16
N ALA A 298 9.05 -5.28 18.91
CA ALA A 298 9.51 -6.66 18.98
C ALA A 298 8.41 -7.61 19.52
N GLN A 299 7.67 -7.18 20.55
CA GLN A 299 6.53 -7.96 21.06
C GLN A 299 5.47 -8.17 19.97
N TRP A 300 5.16 -7.14 19.19
CA TRP A 300 4.16 -7.20 18.13
C TRP A 300 4.63 -8.06 16.95
N PHE A 301 5.78 -7.73 16.36
CA PHE A 301 6.27 -8.34 15.12
C PHE A 301 6.95 -9.71 15.33
N ASP A 302 7.63 -9.93 16.47
CA ASP A 302 8.39 -11.16 16.70
C ASP A 302 7.59 -12.22 17.46
N TRP A 303 6.48 -11.84 18.11
CA TRP A 303 5.70 -12.75 18.94
C TRP A 303 4.22 -12.80 18.57
N PHE A 304 3.51 -11.67 18.56
CA PHE A 304 2.07 -11.69 18.33
C PHE A 304 1.70 -12.03 16.89
N LEU A 305 2.25 -11.34 15.89
CA LEU A 305 1.93 -11.62 14.49
C LEU A 305 2.28 -13.06 14.09
N PRO A 306 3.46 -13.62 14.44
CA PRO A 306 3.73 -15.04 14.22
C PRO A 306 2.74 -15.99 14.90
N GLY A 307 2.25 -15.64 16.09
CA GLY A 307 1.22 -16.42 16.79
C GLY A 307 -0.15 -16.40 16.10
N LEU A 308 -0.52 -15.26 15.52
CA LEU A 308 -1.78 -15.08 14.76
C LEU A 308 -1.76 -15.77 13.40
N ASN A 309 -0.59 -15.93 12.79
CA ASN A 309 -0.43 -16.48 11.43
C ASN A 309 -0.52 -18.02 11.40
N LYS A 310 -1.22 -18.64 12.33
CA LYS A 310 -1.48 -20.06 12.41
C LYS A 310 -2.97 -20.34 12.22
#